data_6d5f62a37c260ecb6960eb7bab0ffcb7
#
_entry.id   6d5f62a37c260ecb6960eb7bab0ffcb7
#
_cell.length_a   1.000
_cell.length_b   1.000
_cell.length_c   1.000
_cell.angle_alpha   90.00
_cell.angle_beta   90.00
_cell.angle_gamma   90.00
#
_symmetry.space_group_name_H-M   'P 1'
#
loop_
_entity.id
_entity.type
_entity.pdbx_description
1 polymer ?
#
loop_
_entity_poly.entity_id
_entity_poly.type
_entity_poly.pdbx_seq_one_letter_code
_entity_poly.pdbx_strand_id
1 'polypeptide(L)'
;MADSTLPTSCDVLIRGADLIDGSGAPRRRADVAVTDDRVVALGDLAQVSAGRMIDASGLVLAPGFIDVHTHDDFALLNTPEMTPKVSQGVTTVVAGNCGISLAPFVASERPTEPLDLVGDQGDYRYPTFAAFVDDLTRQAPACNAAVMVGHGTLRVATMENTQRPATADEIAAMKAKVGEAMASGACGFSTGLEYPPARKCETEEVIELASVAARAGGIYATHMRSYHVNARTSYDEAARIGREAAIPVVISHFHCHVEDNPGICSEALGWYEKSRAAGADIMADAYPYEASSTSILPEFVEKRTRTLVTWSKPHPEMNGRDLDAIAAEWGVDRIEAANRLAPGGAIYFGRDEENVKRLMAHPGILIGSD
;
A
#
# COMPACT_ATOMS: atom_id res chain seq x y z
N MET A 1 -24.41 9.07 -28.95
CA MET A 1 -24.82 10.05 -27.95
C MET A 1 -26.12 9.55 -27.37
N ALA A 2 -26.09 8.97 -26.18
CA ALA A 2 -27.31 8.57 -25.51
C ALA A 2 -28.05 9.83 -25.09
N ASP A 3 -29.34 9.86 -25.39
CA ASP A 3 -30.27 10.92 -25.00
C ASP A 3 -30.41 10.88 -23.47
N SER A 4 -29.53 11.64 -22.77
CA SER A 4 -29.50 11.67 -21.29
C SER A 4 -30.61 12.63 -20.83
N THR A 5 -31.83 12.14 -20.78
CA THR A 5 -32.88 12.82 -20.03
C THR A 5 -32.44 12.88 -18.57
N LEU A 6 -32.39 14.08 -17.99
CA LEU A 6 -32.10 14.26 -16.58
C LEU A 6 -33.08 13.44 -15.73
N PRO A 7 -32.63 12.84 -14.62
CA PRO A 7 -33.54 12.13 -13.73
C PRO A 7 -34.59 13.11 -13.17
N THR A 8 -35.79 12.64 -12.97
CA THR A 8 -36.84 13.43 -12.31
C THR A 8 -36.68 13.46 -10.80
N SER A 9 -36.04 12.42 -10.24
CA SER A 9 -35.75 12.29 -8.79
C SER A 9 -34.47 11.55 -8.55
N CYS A 10 -33.90 11.72 -7.36
CA CYS A 10 -32.72 11.01 -6.87
C CYS A 10 -32.80 10.82 -5.33
N ASP A 11 -31.91 10.03 -4.75
CA ASP A 11 -31.89 9.82 -3.31
C ASP A 11 -31.24 11.00 -2.59
N VAL A 12 -30.08 11.46 -3.10
CA VAL A 12 -29.34 12.59 -2.56
C VAL A 12 -29.06 13.60 -3.69
N LEU A 13 -29.37 14.88 -3.43
CA LEU A 13 -29.00 15.99 -4.30
C LEU A 13 -28.09 16.96 -3.54
N ILE A 14 -26.86 17.11 -4.02
CA ILE A 14 -25.89 18.08 -3.49
C ILE A 14 -25.93 19.30 -4.40
N ARG A 15 -26.28 20.47 -3.83
CA ARG A 15 -26.51 21.70 -4.60
C ARG A 15 -25.45 22.75 -4.39
N GLY A 16 -25.15 23.46 -5.50
CA GLY A 16 -24.37 24.70 -5.49
C GLY A 16 -22.89 24.55 -5.14
N ALA A 17 -22.35 23.34 -5.25
CA ALA A 17 -20.95 23.08 -4.94
C ALA A 17 -19.99 23.63 -6.00
N ASP A 18 -18.78 23.99 -5.58
CA ASP A 18 -17.62 24.11 -6.46
C ASP A 18 -17.10 22.67 -6.74
N LEU A 19 -17.51 22.08 -7.87
CA LEU A 19 -17.19 20.69 -8.22
C LEU A 19 -15.76 20.56 -8.77
N ILE A 20 -15.00 19.63 -8.19
CA ILE A 20 -13.75 19.08 -8.71
C ILE A 20 -13.99 17.60 -8.95
N ASP A 21 -14.14 17.18 -10.22
CA ASP A 21 -14.60 15.82 -10.57
C ASP A 21 -13.50 14.80 -10.80
N GLY A 22 -12.23 15.16 -10.52
CA GLY A 22 -11.07 14.27 -10.69
C GLY A 22 -10.59 14.11 -12.14
N SER A 23 -11.24 14.72 -13.12
CA SER A 23 -10.85 14.62 -14.54
C SER A 23 -9.65 15.50 -14.94
N GLY A 24 -9.16 16.36 -14.01
CA GLY A 24 -8.18 17.38 -14.30
C GLY A 24 -8.74 18.65 -14.95
N ALA A 25 -10.04 18.70 -15.22
CA ALA A 25 -10.70 19.90 -15.69
C ALA A 25 -10.75 20.99 -14.60
N PRO A 26 -10.82 22.29 -14.97
CA PRO A 26 -11.02 23.36 -14.01
C PRO A 26 -12.31 23.14 -13.18
N ARG A 27 -12.21 23.48 -11.90
CA ARG A 27 -13.40 23.44 -11.02
C ARG A 27 -14.52 24.30 -11.58
N ARG A 28 -15.76 23.83 -11.42
CA ARG A 28 -16.97 24.52 -11.88
C ARG A 28 -18.09 24.40 -10.86
N ARG A 29 -18.98 25.37 -10.84
CA ARG A 29 -20.19 25.27 -10.02
C ARG A 29 -21.15 24.27 -10.66
N ALA A 30 -21.62 23.30 -9.87
CA ALA A 30 -22.57 22.28 -10.32
C ALA A 30 -23.33 21.66 -9.15
N ASP A 31 -24.53 21.12 -9.46
CA ASP A 31 -25.23 20.20 -8.59
C ASP A 31 -24.82 18.75 -8.94
N VAL A 32 -24.96 17.83 -7.97
CA VAL A 32 -24.69 16.41 -8.15
C VAL A 32 -25.86 15.59 -7.61
N ALA A 33 -26.43 14.74 -8.46
CA ALA A 33 -27.47 13.80 -8.09
C ALA A 33 -26.91 12.39 -7.92
N VAL A 34 -27.26 11.75 -6.81
CA VAL A 34 -26.87 10.38 -6.48
C VAL A 34 -28.12 9.53 -6.25
N THR A 35 -28.15 8.34 -6.87
CA THR A 35 -29.17 7.32 -6.64
C THR A 35 -28.44 6.00 -6.37
N ASP A 36 -28.82 5.32 -5.29
CA ASP A 36 -28.11 4.16 -4.78
C ASP A 36 -26.61 4.48 -4.60
N ASP A 37 -25.74 3.76 -5.29
CA ASP A 37 -24.27 3.90 -5.25
C ASP A 37 -23.70 4.69 -6.46
N ARG A 38 -24.57 5.39 -7.25
CA ARG A 38 -24.18 6.01 -8.52
C ARG A 38 -24.44 7.51 -8.55
N VAL A 39 -23.47 8.24 -9.08
CA VAL A 39 -23.70 9.60 -9.57
C VAL A 39 -24.49 9.50 -10.89
N VAL A 40 -25.74 9.94 -10.87
CA VAL A 40 -26.66 9.79 -12.01
C VAL A 40 -26.77 11.04 -12.86
N ALA A 41 -26.45 12.22 -12.31
CA ALA A 41 -26.44 13.48 -13.07
C ALA A 41 -25.49 14.51 -12.42
N LEU A 42 -24.95 15.40 -13.27
CA LEU A 42 -24.08 16.53 -12.91
C LEU A 42 -24.54 17.77 -13.72
N GLY A 43 -24.60 18.93 -13.08
CA GLY A 43 -24.86 20.20 -13.76
C GLY A 43 -25.91 21.05 -13.07
N ASP A 44 -26.79 21.70 -13.82
CA ASP A 44 -27.94 22.40 -13.27
C ASP A 44 -29.09 21.40 -13.07
N LEU A 45 -29.38 21.06 -11.83
CA LEU A 45 -30.40 20.10 -11.43
C LEU A 45 -31.55 20.76 -10.64
N ALA A 46 -31.84 22.03 -10.90
CA ALA A 46 -32.85 22.80 -10.17
C ALA A 46 -34.25 22.14 -10.15
N GLN A 47 -34.58 21.33 -11.18
CA GLN A 47 -35.86 20.64 -11.33
C GLN A 47 -35.89 19.22 -10.78
N VAL A 48 -34.74 18.70 -10.30
CA VAL A 48 -34.64 17.33 -9.76
C VAL A 48 -35.16 17.34 -8.32
N SER A 49 -36.07 16.45 -7.99
CA SER A 49 -36.52 16.20 -6.61
C SER A 49 -35.55 15.22 -5.94
N ALA A 50 -35.41 15.29 -4.60
CA ALA A 50 -34.52 14.41 -3.87
C ALA A 50 -35.10 13.97 -2.52
N GLY A 51 -34.79 12.75 -2.11
CA GLY A 51 -35.10 12.26 -0.78
C GLY A 51 -34.34 13.03 0.31
N ARG A 52 -33.08 13.38 0.02
CA ARG A 52 -32.21 14.24 0.86
C ARG A 52 -31.55 15.32 0.02
N MET A 53 -31.60 16.56 0.48
CA MET A 53 -30.89 17.68 -0.14
C MET A 53 -29.76 18.17 0.77
N ILE A 54 -28.59 18.42 0.16
CA ILE A 54 -27.43 18.98 0.83
C ILE A 54 -27.09 20.31 0.14
N ASP A 55 -27.17 21.40 0.87
CA ASP A 55 -26.64 22.70 0.41
C ASP A 55 -25.13 22.73 0.58
N ALA A 56 -24.41 22.73 -0.53
CA ALA A 56 -22.95 22.82 -0.60
C ALA A 56 -22.48 24.16 -1.13
N SER A 57 -23.31 25.22 -1.04
CA SER A 57 -22.95 26.57 -1.49
C SER A 57 -21.71 27.08 -0.74
N GLY A 58 -20.66 27.45 -1.50
CA GLY A 58 -19.37 27.89 -0.96
C GLY A 58 -18.45 26.76 -0.48
N LEU A 59 -18.86 25.51 -0.67
CA LEU A 59 -18.04 24.34 -0.39
C LEU A 59 -17.49 23.71 -1.68
N VAL A 60 -16.37 23.02 -1.56
CA VAL A 60 -15.81 22.19 -2.64
C VAL A 60 -16.37 20.77 -2.52
N LEU A 61 -16.86 20.23 -3.62
CA LEU A 61 -17.25 18.83 -3.74
C LEU A 61 -16.26 18.10 -4.64
N ALA A 62 -15.69 17.03 -4.13
CA ALA A 62 -14.79 16.15 -4.86
C ALA A 62 -15.16 14.69 -4.61
N PRO A 63 -14.71 13.72 -5.45
CA PRO A 63 -14.73 12.31 -5.09
C PRO A 63 -13.97 12.09 -3.79
N GLY A 64 -14.37 11.10 -2.99
CA GLY A 64 -13.60 10.69 -1.82
C GLY A 64 -12.20 10.25 -2.24
N PHE A 65 -11.21 10.55 -1.40
CA PHE A 65 -9.82 10.18 -1.68
C PHE A 65 -9.64 8.67 -1.56
N ILE A 66 -8.73 8.16 -2.40
CA ILE A 66 -8.26 6.78 -2.34
C ILE A 66 -6.85 6.80 -1.79
N ASP A 67 -6.65 6.19 -0.63
CA ASP A 67 -5.32 5.92 -0.08
C ASP A 67 -4.80 4.64 -0.69
N VAL A 68 -3.90 4.76 -1.66
CA VAL A 68 -3.50 3.62 -2.51
C VAL A 68 -2.46 2.71 -1.88
N HIS A 69 -1.89 3.10 -0.74
CA HIS A 69 -0.90 2.31 -0.03
C HIS A 69 -1.10 2.43 1.46
N THR A 70 -1.61 1.35 2.08
CA THR A 70 -1.81 1.28 3.52
C THR A 70 -1.49 -0.10 4.06
N HIS A 71 -1.28 -0.16 5.38
CA HIS A 71 -1.21 -1.36 6.19
C HIS A 71 -2.40 -1.43 7.15
N ASP A 72 -3.56 -0.97 6.69
CA ASP A 72 -4.79 -0.90 7.48
C ASP A 72 -5.52 -2.26 7.65
N ASP A 73 -4.94 -3.37 7.21
CA ASP A 73 -5.54 -4.72 7.28
C ASP A 73 -6.14 -5.02 8.66
N PHE A 74 -5.37 -4.72 9.71
CA PHE A 74 -5.82 -4.87 11.10
C PHE A 74 -6.84 -3.80 11.49
N ALA A 75 -6.61 -2.55 11.10
CA ALA A 75 -7.47 -1.43 11.46
C ALA A 75 -8.89 -1.58 10.90
N LEU A 76 -9.04 -2.07 9.67
CA LEU A 76 -10.33 -2.37 9.03
C LEU A 76 -11.22 -3.31 9.86
N LEU A 77 -10.61 -4.20 10.65
CA LEU A 77 -11.32 -5.17 11.48
C LEU A 77 -11.52 -4.70 12.94
N ASN A 78 -10.54 -4.00 13.49
CA ASN A 78 -10.47 -3.73 14.93
C ASN A 78 -10.80 -2.27 15.30
N THR A 79 -10.75 -1.37 14.32
CA THR A 79 -11.17 0.04 14.45
C THR A 79 -11.99 0.44 13.22
N PRO A 80 -13.13 -0.23 12.97
CA PRO A 80 -13.90 -0.10 11.72
C PRO A 80 -14.44 1.31 11.48
N GLU A 81 -14.45 2.19 12.48
CA GLU A 81 -14.77 3.60 12.30
C GLU A 81 -13.80 4.32 11.38
N MET A 82 -12.60 3.80 11.20
CA MET A 82 -11.54 4.33 10.33
C MET A 82 -11.36 5.85 10.47
N THR A 83 -11.51 6.38 11.67
CA THR A 83 -11.53 7.82 11.96
C THR A 83 -10.32 8.57 11.38
N PRO A 84 -9.07 8.08 11.45
CA PRO A 84 -7.92 8.76 10.85
C PRO A 84 -8.03 8.96 9.34
N LYS A 85 -8.73 8.06 8.65
CA LYS A 85 -8.94 8.10 7.20
C LYS A 85 -10.14 8.98 6.83
N VAL A 86 -11.32 8.67 7.37
CA VAL A 86 -12.55 9.38 7.01
C VAL A 86 -12.52 10.87 7.42
N SER A 87 -11.85 11.23 8.51
CA SER A 87 -11.70 12.63 8.93
C SER A 87 -10.89 13.48 7.94
N GLN A 88 -10.13 12.86 7.07
CA GLN A 88 -9.33 13.50 6.02
C GLN A 88 -9.96 13.35 4.63
N GLY A 89 -11.18 12.80 4.52
CA GLY A 89 -11.89 12.59 3.27
C GLY A 89 -11.46 11.35 2.49
N VAL A 90 -10.69 10.45 3.09
CA VAL A 90 -10.39 9.14 2.50
C VAL A 90 -11.62 8.25 2.64
N THR A 91 -12.08 7.70 1.53
CA THR A 91 -13.26 6.82 1.46
C THR A 91 -12.93 5.41 1.00
N THR A 92 -11.72 5.20 0.51
CA THR A 92 -11.22 3.90 0.06
C THR A 92 -9.76 3.74 0.45
N VAL A 93 -9.42 2.58 0.98
CA VAL A 93 -8.03 2.20 1.29
C VAL A 93 -7.61 0.98 0.49
N VAL A 94 -6.34 0.93 0.08
CA VAL A 94 -5.75 -0.25 -0.54
C VAL A 94 -4.79 -0.87 0.47
N ALA A 95 -5.12 -2.06 0.97
CA ALA A 95 -4.38 -2.80 1.98
C ALA A 95 -3.75 -4.09 1.43
N GLY A 96 -3.01 -4.82 2.24
CA GLY A 96 -2.28 -6.00 1.79
C GLY A 96 -1.03 -5.66 0.99
N ASN A 97 -0.43 -4.49 1.23
CA ASN A 97 0.78 -4.00 0.57
C ASN A 97 2.06 -4.68 1.10
N CYS A 98 3.18 -4.43 0.44
CA CYS A 98 4.54 -4.85 0.83
C CYS A 98 4.69 -6.34 1.11
N GLY A 99 3.85 -7.18 0.49
CA GLY A 99 3.87 -8.62 0.69
C GLY A 99 3.27 -9.09 2.02
N ILE A 100 2.54 -8.22 2.71
CA ILE A 100 1.93 -8.48 4.02
C ILE A 100 0.41 -8.44 3.87
N SER A 101 -0.27 -9.51 4.30
CA SER A 101 -1.73 -9.56 4.41
C SER A 101 -2.12 -10.46 5.59
N LEU A 102 -3.24 -10.21 6.25
CA LEU A 102 -3.71 -11.05 7.36
C LEU A 102 -4.17 -12.45 6.91
N ALA A 103 -4.49 -12.60 5.62
CA ALA A 103 -4.91 -13.85 5.01
C ALA A 103 -4.09 -14.15 3.74
N PRO A 104 -3.93 -15.45 3.38
CA PRO A 104 -4.38 -16.66 4.06
C PRO A 104 -3.29 -17.24 4.98
N PHE A 105 -3.35 -16.94 6.27
CA PHE A 105 -2.38 -17.41 7.25
C PHE A 105 -3.03 -17.59 8.64
N VAL A 106 -2.67 -18.66 9.33
CA VAL A 106 -3.02 -18.89 10.74
C VAL A 106 -1.72 -19.04 11.52
N ALA A 107 -1.42 -18.08 12.38
CA ALA A 107 -0.19 -18.07 13.13
C ALA A 107 -0.30 -18.94 14.39
N SER A 108 0.62 -19.88 14.58
CA SER A 108 0.77 -20.67 15.83
C SER A 108 1.63 -19.97 16.86
N GLU A 109 2.41 -18.98 16.45
CA GLU A 109 3.29 -18.16 17.29
C GLU A 109 3.31 -16.72 16.77
N ARG A 110 4.07 -15.82 17.42
CA ARG A 110 4.23 -14.45 16.92
C ARG A 110 4.73 -14.46 15.48
N PRO A 111 4.08 -13.72 14.57
CA PRO A 111 4.54 -13.59 13.19
C PRO A 111 5.96 -13.03 13.12
N THR A 112 6.70 -13.48 12.12
CA THR A 112 8.04 -12.96 11.84
C THR A 112 7.95 -11.57 11.18
N GLU A 113 9.01 -10.78 11.33
CA GLU A 113 9.15 -9.51 10.60
C GLU A 113 9.02 -9.71 9.08
N PRO A 114 8.31 -8.85 8.38
CA PRO A 114 7.60 -7.64 8.81
C PRO A 114 6.11 -7.89 9.12
N LEU A 115 5.63 -9.13 9.15
CA LEU A 115 4.23 -9.44 9.39
C LEU A 115 3.75 -8.91 10.76
N ASP A 116 4.65 -8.91 11.74
CA ASP A 116 4.38 -8.40 13.11
C ASP A 116 4.17 -6.87 13.18
N LEU A 117 4.37 -6.12 12.09
CA LEU A 117 3.99 -4.71 11.99
C LEU A 117 2.48 -4.52 11.81
N VAL A 118 1.80 -5.50 11.20
CA VAL A 118 0.38 -5.40 10.83
C VAL A 118 -0.52 -6.06 11.86
N GLY A 119 -0.04 -7.07 12.58
CA GLY A 119 -0.83 -7.75 13.60
C GLY A 119 -0.04 -8.70 14.48
N ASP A 120 -0.60 -9.02 15.61
CA ASP A 120 -0.08 -10.04 16.53
C ASP A 120 -0.56 -11.46 16.13
N GLN A 121 -0.11 -12.48 16.87
CA GLN A 121 -0.47 -13.88 16.62
C GLN A 121 -1.99 -14.10 16.47
N GLY A 122 -2.81 -13.46 17.32
CA GLY A 122 -4.26 -13.63 17.31
C GLY A 122 -4.98 -13.00 16.11
N ASP A 123 -4.31 -12.11 15.39
CA ASP A 123 -4.87 -11.40 14.23
C ASP A 123 -4.67 -12.21 12.94
N TYR A 124 -3.60 -13.00 12.86
CA TYR A 124 -3.36 -13.97 11.80
C TYR A 124 -4.14 -15.27 12.06
N ARG A 125 -5.46 -15.24 11.80
CA ARG A 125 -6.42 -16.31 12.11
C ARG A 125 -7.22 -16.80 10.92
N TYR A 126 -6.88 -16.37 9.71
CA TYR A 126 -7.65 -16.63 8.50
C TYR A 126 -6.99 -17.70 7.63
N PRO A 127 -7.50 -18.95 7.60
CA PRO A 127 -6.92 -20.02 6.79
C PRO A 127 -7.11 -19.79 5.29
N THR A 128 -8.10 -19.00 4.89
CA THR A 128 -8.41 -18.62 3.50
C THR A 128 -8.65 -17.13 3.38
N PHE A 129 -8.48 -16.57 2.19
CA PHE A 129 -8.79 -15.17 1.93
C PHE A 129 -10.30 -14.91 2.04
N ALA A 130 -11.13 -15.88 1.61
CA ALA A 130 -12.59 -15.83 1.78
C ALA A 130 -13.01 -15.59 3.23
N ALA A 131 -12.40 -16.31 4.19
CA ALA A 131 -12.73 -16.15 5.61
C ALA A 131 -12.40 -14.72 6.13
N PHE A 132 -11.35 -14.10 5.62
CA PHE A 132 -11.01 -12.71 5.91
C PHE A 132 -12.04 -11.75 5.31
N VAL A 133 -12.43 -11.94 4.04
CA VAL A 133 -13.44 -11.10 3.37
C VAL A 133 -14.79 -11.20 4.06
N ASP A 134 -15.19 -12.39 4.52
CA ASP A 134 -16.42 -12.59 5.28
C ASP A 134 -16.39 -11.82 6.60
N ASP A 135 -15.25 -11.80 7.30
CA ASP A 135 -15.10 -11.04 8.55
C ASP A 135 -15.11 -9.53 8.28
N LEU A 136 -14.37 -9.08 7.29
CA LEU A 136 -14.35 -7.69 6.85
C LEU A 136 -15.75 -7.19 6.48
N THR A 137 -16.52 -7.98 5.74
CA THR A 137 -17.90 -7.67 5.36
C THR A 137 -18.80 -7.53 6.58
N ARG A 138 -18.62 -8.37 7.62
CA ARG A 138 -19.38 -8.27 8.87
C ARG A 138 -19.03 -7.04 9.70
N GLN A 139 -17.75 -6.64 9.72
CA GLN A 139 -17.30 -5.45 10.43
C GLN A 139 -17.79 -4.17 9.77
N ALA A 140 -18.01 -4.19 8.44
CA ALA A 140 -18.53 -3.07 7.65
C ALA A 140 -17.78 -1.74 7.96
N PRO A 141 -16.47 -1.67 7.72
CA PRO A 141 -15.69 -0.48 8.03
C PRO A 141 -16.21 0.77 7.31
N ALA A 142 -15.95 1.94 7.87
CA ALA A 142 -16.41 3.22 7.33
C ALA A 142 -15.73 3.62 6.01
N CYS A 143 -14.62 2.97 5.63
CA CYS A 143 -13.97 3.07 4.31
C CYS A 143 -14.24 1.82 3.49
N ASN A 144 -14.35 1.97 2.17
CA ASN A 144 -14.21 0.84 1.26
C ASN A 144 -12.77 0.31 1.33
N ALA A 145 -12.62 -1.00 1.13
CA ALA A 145 -11.32 -1.66 1.13
C ALA A 145 -11.09 -2.45 -0.16
N ALA A 146 -9.94 -2.25 -0.78
CA ALA A 146 -9.39 -3.11 -1.81
C ALA A 146 -8.17 -3.80 -1.21
N VAL A 147 -8.17 -5.13 -1.10
CA VAL A 147 -7.12 -5.85 -0.38
C VAL A 147 -6.38 -6.79 -1.33
N MET A 148 -5.05 -6.75 -1.27
CA MET A 148 -4.17 -7.65 -2.00
C MET A 148 -3.76 -8.84 -1.13
N VAL A 149 -3.39 -9.95 -1.78
CA VAL A 149 -2.74 -11.07 -1.08
C VAL A 149 -1.23 -10.87 -1.08
N GLY A 150 -0.62 -10.98 0.10
CA GLY A 150 0.80 -10.70 0.33
C GLY A 150 1.70 -11.91 0.12
N HIS A 151 2.76 -11.76 -0.68
CA HIS A 151 3.76 -12.80 -0.96
C HIS A 151 4.51 -13.29 0.29
N GLY A 152 4.95 -12.37 1.15
CA GLY A 152 5.61 -12.73 2.41
C GLY A 152 4.71 -13.60 3.28
N THR A 153 3.43 -13.23 3.40
CA THR A 153 2.41 -14.03 4.08
C THR A 153 2.26 -15.43 3.45
N LEU A 154 2.20 -15.51 2.12
CA LEU A 154 2.10 -16.80 1.42
C LEU A 154 3.32 -17.69 1.68
N ARG A 155 4.53 -17.13 1.65
CA ARG A 155 5.76 -17.88 1.92
C ARG A 155 5.78 -18.43 3.35
N VAL A 156 5.44 -17.58 4.35
CA VAL A 156 5.37 -18.02 5.76
C VAL A 156 4.27 -19.07 5.98
N ALA A 157 3.14 -18.96 5.29
CA ALA A 157 2.04 -19.90 5.38
C ALA A 157 2.29 -21.24 4.65
N THR A 158 3.34 -21.33 3.82
CA THR A 158 3.55 -22.50 2.93
C THR A 158 4.90 -23.17 3.15
N MET A 159 5.92 -22.43 3.55
CA MET A 159 7.30 -22.90 3.67
C MET A 159 7.72 -23.00 5.15
N GLU A 160 8.40 -24.07 5.52
CA GLU A 160 9.03 -24.20 6.85
C GLU A 160 10.26 -23.28 7.00
N ASN A 161 10.95 -22.98 5.88
CA ASN A 161 12.12 -22.11 5.86
C ASN A 161 12.05 -21.16 4.66
N THR A 162 11.83 -19.87 4.95
CA THR A 162 11.76 -18.82 3.93
C THR A 162 13.12 -18.29 3.49
N GLN A 163 14.23 -18.70 4.16
CA GLN A 163 15.59 -18.22 3.85
C GLN A 163 16.25 -18.96 2.68
N ARG A 164 15.46 -19.52 1.78
CA ARG A 164 15.88 -20.19 0.54
C ARG A 164 14.84 -19.92 -0.57
N PRO A 165 15.15 -20.15 -1.84
CA PRO A 165 14.15 -20.24 -2.90
C PRO A 165 13.08 -21.30 -2.59
N ALA A 166 11.84 -21.06 -3.05
CA ALA A 166 10.77 -22.02 -2.92
C ALA A 166 10.96 -23.21 -3.89
N THR A 167 10.52 -24.37 -3.48
CA THR A 167 10.44 -25.55 -4.36
C THR A 167 9.27 -25.43 -5.32
N ALA A 168 9.24 -26.25 -6.37
CA ALA A 168 8.12 -26.29 -7.32
C ALA A 168 6.77 -26.59 -6.64
N ASP A 169 6.74 -27.49 -5.64
CA ASP A 169 5.53 -27.81 -4.88
C ASP A 169 5.08 -26.64 -4.00
N GLU A 170 6.01 -25.93 -3.36
CA GLU A 170 5.70 -24.72 -2.57
C GLU A 170 5.16 -23.59 -3.47
N ILE A 171 5.77 -23.40 -4.66
CA ILE A 171 5.25 -22.44 -5.65
C ILE A 171 3.84 -22.85 -6.10
N ALA A 172 3.60 -24.13 -6.38
CA ALA A 172 2.28 -24.61 -6.76
C ALA A 172 1.23 -24.37 -5.64
N ALA A 173 1.60 -24.59 -4.37
CA ALA A 173 0.74 -24.33 -3.22
C ALA A 173 0.45 -22.83 -3.06
N MET A 174 1.45 -21.96 -3.22
CA MET A 174 1.25 -20.50 -3.19
C MET A 174 0.37 -20.03 -4.35
N LYS A 175 0.55 -20.56 -5.57
CA LYS A 175 -0.31 -20.26 -6.74
C LYS A 175 -1.77 -20.61 -6.47
N ALA A 176 -2.05 -21.73 -5.81
CA ALA A 176 -3.40 -22.11 -5.43
C ALA A 176 -4.03 -21.10 -4.45
N LYS A 177 -3.26 -20.62 -3.46
CA LYS A 177 -3.69 -19.60 -2.52
C LYS A 177 -3.93 -18.23 -3.19
N VAL A 178 -3.06 -17.81 -4.14
CA VAL A 178 -3.31 -16.59 -4.94
C VAL A 178 -4.61 -16.75 -5.75
N GLY A 179 -4.82 -17.90 -6.39
CA GLY A 179 -6.04 -18.16 -7.15
C GLY A 179 -7.30 -18.12 -6.29
N GLU A 180 -7.25 -18.67 -5.08
CA GLU A 180 -8.34 -18.63 -4.11
C GLU A 180 -8.61 -17.16 -3.66
N ALA A 181 -7.55 -16.40 -3.33
CA ALA A 181 -7.68 -15.02 -2.91
C ALA A 181 -8.32 -14.16 -4.01
N MET A 182 -7.88 -14.30 -5.26
CA MET A 182 -8.45 -13.58 -6.39
C MET A 182 -9.92 -13.94 -6.63
N ALA A 183 -10.28 -15.22 -6.51
CA ALA A 183 -11.66 -15.68 -6.62
C ALA A 183 -12.54 -15.16 -5.47
N SER A 184 -11.95 -14.85 -4.33
CA SER A 184 -12.61 -14.31 -3.14
C SER A 184 -12.67 -12.78 -3.10
N GLY A 185 -12.19 -12.08 -4.14
CA GLY A 185 -12.28 -10.64 -4.28
C GLY A 185 -11.01 -9.86 -3.95
N ALA A 186 -9.85 -10.52 -3.82
CA ALA A 186 -8.58 -9.79 -3.77
C ALA A 186 -8.41 -8.94 -5.02
N CYS A 187 -7.94 -7.69 -4.88
CA CYS A 187 -7.70 -6.79 -6.00
C CYS A 187 -6.34 -7.04 -6.68
N GLY A 188 -5.48 -7.86 -6.11
CA GLY A 188 -4.16 -8.12 -6.66
C GLY A 188 -3.25 -8.92 -5.74
N PHE A 189 -1.97 -8.89 -6.07
CA PHE A 189 -0.87 -9.57 -5.41
C PHE A 189 0.23 -8.58 -5.06
N SER A 190 0.80 -8.66 -3.86
CA SER A 190 1.88 -7.77 -3.45
C SER A 190 3.13 -8.50 -3.01
N THR A 191 4.28 -7.86 -3.14
CA THR A 191 5.57 -8.38 -2.64
C THR A 191 6.29 -7.37 -1.76
N GLY A 192 7.13 -7.86 -0.84
CA GLY A 192 8.10 -7.10 -0.08
C GLY A 192 9.46 -7.78 -0.17
N LEU A 193 10.15 -7.58 -1.30
CA LEU A 193 11.33 -8.36 -1.69
C LEU A 193 12.60 -8.02 -0.89
N GLU A 194 12.60 -6.90 -0.18
CA GLU A 194 13.67 -6.52 0.74
C GLU A 194 13.55 -7.24 2.10
N TYR A 195 12.35 -7.68 2.47
CA TYR A 195 12.07 -8.28 3.78
C TYR A 195 12.47 -9.76 3.90
N PRO A 196 12.81 -10.22 5.13
CA PRO A 196 13.30 -11.58 5.37
C PRO A 196 12.46 -12.71 4.74
N PRO A 197 11.12 -12.72 4.81
CA PRO A 197 10.34 -13.81 4.23
C PRO A 197 10.51 -13.96 2.72
N ALA A 198 10.76 -12.86 1.98
CA ALA A 198 10.79 -12.85 0.53
C ALA A 198 12.17 -12.58 -0.09
N ARG A 199 13.16 -12.10 0.68
CA ARG A 199 14.47 -11.67 0.11
C ARG A 199 15.24 -12.76 -0.64
N LYS A 200 14.97 -14.03 -0.35
CA LYS A 200 15.61 -15.20 -0.98
C LYS A 200 14.80 -15.82 -2.11
N CYS A 201 13.65 -15.22 -2.50
CA CYS A 201 12.89 -15.71 -3.63
C CYS A 201 13.59 -15.36 -4.96
N GLU A 202 13.41 -16.22 -5.94
CA GLU A 202 13.79 -15.94 -7.32
C GLU A 202 12.72 -15.08 -8.00
N THR A 203 13.11 -14.29 -9.00
CA THR A 203 12.18 -13.46 -9.78
C THR A 203 11.13 -14.31 -10.49
N GLU A 204 11.49 -15.51 -10.92
CA GLU A 204 10.64 -16.50 -11.57
C GLU A 204 9.48 -16.93 -10.67
N GLU A 205 9.71 -17.12 -9.37
CA GLU A 205 8.66 -17.40 -8.38
C GLU A 205 7.62 -16.28 -8.38
N VAL A 206 8.07 -15.02 -8.35
CA VAL A 206 7.17 -13.86 -8.36
C VAL A 206 6.39 -13.77 -9.66
N ILE A 207 7.03 -14.00 -10.81
CA ILE A 207 6.37 -14.01 -12.13
C ILE A 207 5.27 -15.07 -12.19
N GLU A 208 5.52 -16.27 -11.67
CA GLU A 208 4.53 -17.34 -11.65
C GLU A 208 3.30 -16.98 -10.80
N LEU A 209 3.51 -16.40 -9.61
CA LEU A 209 2.42 -15.99 -8.72
C LEU A 209 1.65 -14.80 -9.30
N ALA A 210 2.35 -13.78 -9.77
CA ALA A 210 1.76 -12.60 -10.42
C ALA A 210 0.93 -12.98 -11.65
N SER A 211 1.36 -13.99 -12.43
CA SER A 211 0.60 -14.51 -13.57
C SER A 211 -0.76 -15.12 -13.18
N VAL A 212 -0.90 -15.62 -11.94
CA VAL A 212 -2.21 -16.08 -11.44
C VAL A 212 -3.12 -14.90 -11.19
N ALA A 213 -2.62 -13.85 -10.53
CA ALA A 213 -3.37 -12.63 -10.28
C ALA A 213 -3.74 -11.92 -11.60
N ALA A 214 -2.82 -11.86 -12.55
CA ALA A 214 -3.05 -11.27 -13.89
C ALA A 214 -4.25 -11.90 -14.63
N ARG A 215 -4.34 -13.24 -14.63
CA ARG A 215 -5.47 -13.94 -15.28
C ARG A 215 -6.83 -13.63 -14.66
N ALA A 216 -6.85 -13.18 -13.43
CA ALA A 216 -8.05 -12.74 -12.72
C ALA A 216 -8.29 -11.22 -12.82
N GLY A 217 -7.47 -10.50 -13.60
CA GLY A 217 -7.59 -9.04 -13.77
C GLY A 217 -7.03 -8.23 -12.61
N GLY A 218 -6.17 -8.80 -11.77
CA GLY A 218 -5.55 -8.14 -10.64
C GLY A 218 -4.35 -7.27 -11.02
N ILE A 219 -3.84 -6.54 -10.02
CA ILE A 219 -2.61 -5.73 -10.10
C ILE A 219 -1.47 -6.37 -9.30
N TYR A 220 -0.24 -5.95 -9.57
CA TYR A 220 0.95 -6.31 -8.81
C TYR A 220 1.55 -5.06 -8.15
N ALA A 221 1.59 -5.02 -6.83
CA ALA A 221 2.28 -3.96 -6.08
C ALA A 221 3.57 -4.50 -5.45
N THR A 222 4.63 -3.70 -5.46
CA THR A 222 5.93 -4.19 -4.99
C THR A 222 6.70 -3.19 -4.14
N HIS A 223 6.91 -3.55 -2.87
CA HIS A 223 8.09 -3.12 -2.13
C HIS A 223 9.28 -3.86 -2.74
N MET A 224 10.12 -3.12 -3.46
CA MET A 224 11.19 -3.69 -4.28
C MET A 224 12.29 -4.34 -3.44
N ARG A 225 13.20 -5.03 -4.11
CA ARG A 225 14.35 -5.70 -3.49
C ARG A 225 15.38 -4.72 -2.93
N SER A 226 15.47 -3.52 -3.48
CA SER A 226 16.35 -2.45 -2.98
C SER A 226 15.89 -1.07 -3.48
N TYR A 227 16.03 -0.07 -2.61
CA TYR A 227 15.81 1.35 -2.88
C TYR A 227 17.12 2.16 -2.82
N HIS A 228 18.26 1.50 -2.71
CA HIS A 228 19.59 2.08 -2.53
C HIS A 228 20.43 1.99 -3.81
N VAL A 229 21.71 1.72 -3.68
CA VAL A 229 22.68 1.65 -4.78
C VAL A 229 22.22 0.73 -5.93
N ASN A 230 21.46 -0.32 -5.63
CA ASN A 230 20.93 -1.26 -6.61
C ASN A 230 19.47 -0.97 -7.02
N ALA A 231 18.91 0.21 -6.70
CA ALA A 231 17.53 0.55 -7.02
C ALA A 231 17.20 0.36 -8.50
N ARG A 232 18.13 0.70 -9.40
CA ARG A 232 17.96 0.52 -10.85
C ARG A 232 17.68 -0.94 -11.24
N THR A 233 18.40 -1.89 -10.67
CA THR A 233 18.17 -3.33 -10.91
C THR A 233 16.78 -3.76 -10.43
N SER A 234 16.35 -3.21 -9.29
CA SER A 234 15.02 -3.49 -8.74
C SER A 234 13.89 -2.90 -9.58
N TYR A 235 14.09 -1.71 -10.16
CA TYR A 235 13.14 -1.15 -11.15
C TYR A 235 13.02 -2.04 -12.38
N ASP A 236 14.16 -2.49 -12.92
CA ASP A 236 14.18 -3.37 -14.10
C ASP A 236 13.58 -4.76 -13.77
N GLU A 237 13.76 -5.29 -12.53
CA GLU A 237 13.10 -6.51 -12.04
C GLU A 237 11.56 -6.32 -11.98
N ALA A 238 11.06 -5.24 -11.40
CA ALA A 238 9.63 -4.95 -11.35
C ALA A 238 9.02 -4.83 -12.75
N ALA A 239 9.69 -4.14 -13.67
CA ALA A 239 9.26 -4.04 -15.07
C ALA A 239 9.28 -5.40 -15.80
N ARG A 240 10.26 -6.27 -15.50
CA ARG A 240 10.35 -7.63 -16.02
C ARG A 240 9.15 -8.47 -15.54
N ILE A 241 8.85 -8.42 -14.24
CA ILE A 241 7.71 -9.15 -13.66
C ILE A 241 6.41 -8.71 -14.33
N GLY A 242 6.17 -7.39 -14.43
CA GLY A 242 4.97 -6.87 -15.09
C GLY A 242 4.80 -7.35 -16.53
N ARG A 243 5.88 -7.31 -17.30
CA ARG A 243 5.89 -7.73 -18.71
C ARG A 243 5.68 -9.25 -18.86
N GLU A 244 6.40 -10.07 -18.09
CA GLU A 244 6.38 -11.53 -18.25
C GLU A 244 5.12 -12.15 -17.64
N ALA A 245 4.59 -11.57 -16.56
CA ALA A 245 3.30 -11.97 -15.97
C ALA A 245 2.08 -11.34 -16.67
N ALA A 246 2.28 -10.36 -17.57
CA ALA A 246 1.24 -9.58 -18.23
C ALA A 246 0.29 -8.89 -17.21
N ILE A 247 0.85 -8.21 -16.20
CA ILE A 247 0.13 -7.60 -15.07
C ILE A 247 0.53 -6.14 -14.93
N PRO A 248 -0.43 -5.22 -14.65
CA PRO A 248 -0.12 -3.86 -14.25
C PRO A 248 0.72 -3.83 -12.96
N VAL A 249 1.75 -2.99 -12.92
CA VAL A 249 2.67 -2.88 -11.78
C VAL A 249 2.47 -1.56 -11.06
N VAL A 250 2.45 -1.61 -9.73
CA VAL A 250 2.60 -0.43 -8.86
C VAL A 250 3.90 -0.59 -8.06
N ILE A 251 4.85 0.31 -8.30
CA ILE A 251 6.07 0.39 -7.47
C ILE A 251 5.71 1.14 -6.20
N SER A 252 5.74 0.43 -5.09
CA SER A 252 5.38 0.95 -3.77
C SER A 252 6.39 1.98 -3.28
N HIS A 253 5.88 3.03 -2.58
CA HIS A 253 6.67 4.09 -1.94
C HIS A 253 7.93 4.44 -2.75
N PHE A 254 7.70 4.87 -4.01
CA PHE A 254 8.73 5.27 -4.97
C PHE A 254 9.48 6.50 -4.47
N HIS A 255 10.45 6.26 -3.59
CA HIS A 255 11.22 7.30 -2.95
C HIS A 255 12.71 7.11 -3.17
N CYS A 256 13.46 8.18 -2.95
CA CYS A 256 14.88 8.25 -3.23
C CYS A 256 15.65 8.59 -1.97
N HIS A 257 16.65 7.78 -1.63
CA HIS A 257 17.57 8.06 -0.55
C HIS A 257 18.74 8.89 -1.07
N VAL A 258 18.73 10.18 -0.77
CA VAL A 258 19.73 11.13 -1.29
C VAL A 258 21.14 10.94 -0.72
N GLU A 259 21.25 10.26 0.42
CA GLU A 259 22.54 9.96 1.04
C GLU A 259 23.42 9.08 0.16
N ASP A 260 22.79 8.16 -0.58
CA ASP A 260 23.50 7.25 -1.48
C ASP A 260 23.89 7.93 -2.81
N ASN A 261 23.03 8.83 -3.31
CA ASN A 261 23.23 9.58 -4.57
C ASN A 261 22.30 10.78 -4.64
N PRO A 262 22.80 12.03 -4.59
CA PRO A 262 21.95 13.23 -4.73
C PRO A 262 21.14 13.30 -6.03
N GLY A 263 21.58 12.62 -7.09
CA GLY A 263 20.88 12.53 -8.38
C GLY A 263 19.82 11.45 -8.50
N ILE A 264 19.71 10.56 -7.51
CA ILE A 264 18.92 9.31 -7.59
C ILE A 264 17.43 9.56 -7.93
N CYS A 265 16.84 10.64 -7.43
CA CYS A 265 15.44 10.96 -7.72
C CYS A 265 15.23 11.31 -9.20
N SER A 266 16.15 12.05 -9.81
CA SER A 266 16.10 12.37 -11.24
C SER A 266 16.32 11.15 -12.10
N GLU A 267 17.22 10.26 -11.71
CA GLU A 267 17.48 8.99 -12.40
C GLU A 267 16.26 8.05 -12.32
N ALA A 268 15.66 7.94 -11.14
CA ALA A 268 14.46 7.12 -10.91
C ALA A 268 13.27 7.62 -11.73
N LEU A 269 12.97 8.92 -11.68
CA LEU A 269 11.91 9.53 -12.50
C LEU A 269 12.19 9.38 -13.99
N GLY A 270 13.43 9.61 -14.45
CA GLY A 270 13.80 9.43 -15.83
C GLY A 270 13.63 7.96 -16.31
N TRP A 271 13.93 6.99 -15.46
CA TRP A 271 13.66 5.58 -15.75
C TRP A 271 12.15 5.31 -15.83
N TYR A 272 11.38 5.83 -14.88
CA TYR A 272 9.93 5.66 -14.79
C TYR A 272 9.23 6.21 -16.04
N GLU A 273 9.51 7.47 -16.40
CA GLU A 273 8.94 8.11 -17.58
C GLU A 273 9.30 7.38 -18.87
N LYS A 274 10.59 6.98 -19.01
CA LYS A 274 11.07 6.22 -20.17
C LYS A 274 10.38 4.87 -20.29
N SER A 275 10.20 4.16 -19.20
CA SER A 275 9.55 2.85 -19.19
C SER A 275 8.08 2.95 -19.61
N ARG A 276 7.36 3.94 -19.09
CA ARG A 276 5.95 4.21 -19.48
C ARG A 276 5.85 4.65 -20.95
N ALA A 277 6.74 5.51 -21.43
CA ALA A 277 6.78 5.93 -22.82
C ALA A 277 7.06 4.75 -23.79
N ALA A 278 7.77 3.73 -23.30
CA ALA A 278 8.01 2.48 -24.03
C ALA A 278 6.81 1.50 -23.97
N GLY A 279 5.71 1.87 -23.32
CA GLY A 279 4.48 1.07 -23.23
C GLY A 279 4.40 0.13 -22.03
N ALA A 280 5.30 0.26 -21.05
CA ALA A 280 5.18 -0.49 -19.81
C ALA A 280 3.99 0.00 -18.98
N ASP A 281 3.13 -0.92 -18.53
CA ASP A 281 2.02 -0.63 -17.64
C ASP A 281 2.51 -0.58 -16.18
N ILE A 282 3.16 0.53 -15.87
CA ILE A 282 3.79 0.78 -14.56
C ILE A 282 3.25 2.08 -13.99
N MET A 283 2.80 2.01 -12.75
CA MET A 283 2.51 3.14 -11.87
C MET A 283 3.44 3.10 -10.65
N ALA A 284 3.42 4.14 -9.85
CA ALA A 284 4.13 4.16 -8.57
C ALA A 284 3.29 4.93 -7.54
N ASP A 285 3.51 4.67 -6.27
CA ASP A 285 2.97 5.49 -5.19
C ASP A 285 4.09 6.18 -4.40
N ALA A 286 3.73 7.23 -3.70
CA ALA A 286 4.60 7.95 -2.79
C ALA A 286 3.81 8.47 -1.60
N TYR A 287 4.48 8.70 -0.49
CA TYR A 287 3.90 9.29 0.71
C TYR A 287 4.60 10.61 1.10
N PRO A 288 3.91 11.51 1.83
CA PRO A 288 4.35 12.89 2.05
C PRO A 288 5.30 13.04 3.24
N TYR A 289 6.20 12.06 3.48
CA TYR A 289 7.09 12.07 4.64
C TYR A 289 8.56 12.00 4.24
N GLU A 290 9.42 12.70 4.98
CA GLU A 290 10.89 12.69 4.82
C GLU A 290 11.56 11.45 5.44
N ALA A 291 10.75 10.54 6.01
CA ALA A 291 11.23 9.34 6.68
C ALA A 291 10.36 8.12 6.32
N SER A 292 10.90 6.92 6.48
CA SER A 292 10.17 5.66 6.42
C SER A 292 9.98 5.08 7.82
N SER A 293 8.95 4.25 8.00
CA SER A 293 8.72 3.51 9.23
C SER A 293 8.56 2.03 8.92
N THR A 294 9.37 1.18 9.57
CA THR A 294 9.32 -0.28 9.39
C THR A 294 10.00 -0.99 10.57
N SER A 295 10.19 -2.31 10.48
CA SER A 295 10.91 -3.12 11.47
C SER A 295 12.34 -2.62 11.70
N ILE A 296 12.87 -2.80 12.93
CA ILE A 296 14.28 -2.57 13.22
C ILE A 296 15.09 -3.71 12.61
N LEU A 297 15.78 -3.42 11.52
CA LEU A 297 16.68 -4.36 10.86
C LEU A 297 18.12 -3.82 10.91
N PRO A 298 19.12 -4.65 11.32
CA PRO A 298 20.52 -4.21 11.41
C PRO A 298 21.05 -3.60 10.13
N GLU A 299 20.70 -4.16 8.97
CA GLU A 299 21.09 -3.68 7.65
C GLU A 299 20.50 -2.30 7.31
N PHE A 300 19.38 -1.90 7.94
CA PHE A 300 18.78 -0.58 7.71
C PHE A 300 19.46 0.49 8.56
N VAL A 301 19.88 0.17 9.78
CA VAL A 301 20.51 1.14 10.66
C VAL A 301 21.94 1.48 10.27
N GLU A 302 22.64 0.58 9.56
CA GLU A 302 24.01 0.82 9.09
C GLU A 302 24.08 2.03 8.13
N LYS A 303 23.06 2.23 7.32
CA LYS A 303 23.03 3.16 6.18
C LYS A 303 22.20 4.43 6.40
N ARG A 304 21.60 4.62 7.58
CA ARG A 304 20.72 5.75 7.87
C ARG A 304 21.39 6.79 8.76
N THR A 305 21.18 8.06 8.46
CA THR A 305 21.70 9.16 9.28
C THR A 305 21.08 9.19 10.66
N ARG A 306 19.74 9.07 10.72
CA ARG A 306 18.99 9.11 11.97
C ARG A 306 17.97 8.00 12.04
N THR A 307 17.87 7.34 13.19
CA THR A 307 16.89 6.29 13.45
C THR A 307 16.22 6.54 14.79
N LEU A 308 14.88 6.68 14.79
CA LEU A 308 14.07 6.84 16.00
C LEU A 308 13.33 5.54 16.28
N VAL A 309 13.55 4.94 17.43
CA VAL A 309 12.85 3.71 17.87
C VAL A 309 11.40 4.03 18.18
N THR A 310 10.45 3.39 17.50
CA THR A 310 9.02 3.59 17.75
C THR A 310 8.49 2.64 18.81
N TRP A 311 8.95 1.38 18.78
CA TRP A 311 8.68 0.39 19.80
C TRP A 311 9.78 -0.68 19.80
N SER A 312 9.96 -1.33 20.94
CA SER A 312 10.82 -2.51 21.11
C SER A 312 10.16 -3.46 22.09
N LYS A 313 10.05 -4.74 21.71
CA LYS A 313 9.47 -5.75 22.61
C LYS A 313 10.37 -6.04 23.82
N PRO A 314 11.69 -6.26 23.64
CA PRO A 314 12.60 -6.51 24.76
C PRO A 314 12.88 -5.25 25.60
N HIS A 315 12.76 -4.05 25.01
CA HIS A 315 13.15 -2.78 25.61
C HIS A 315 12.09 -1.69 25.40
N PRO A 316 10.86 -1.85 25.90
CA PRO A 316 9.78 -0.87 25.69
C PRO A 316 10.08 0.52 26.28
N GLU A 317 11.00 0.62 27.24
CA GLU A 317 11.49 1.86 27.83
C GLU A 317 12.33 2.71 26.86
N MET A 318 12.77 2.12 25.74
CA MET A 318 13.51 2.82 24.67
C MET A 318 12.62 3.44 23.61
N ASN A 319 11.30 3.25 23.68
CA ASN A 319 10.35 3.81 22.72
C ASN A 319 10.44 5.35 22.68
N GLY A 320 10.43 5.92 21.48
CA GLY A 320 10.53 7.35 21.23
C GLY A 320 11.95 7.90 21.35
N ARG A 321 12.95 7.05 21.50
CA ARG A 321 14.36 7.48 21.64
C ARG A 321 15.15 7.27 20.34
N ASP A 322 16.16 8.10 20.18
CA ASP A 322 17.11 8.02 19.08
C ASP A 322 18.09 6.85 19.28
N LEU A 323 18.31 6.05 18.22
CA LEU A 323 19.15 4.86 18.27
C LEU A 323 20.59 5.19 18.68
N ASP A 324 21.14 6.33 18.24
CA ASP A 324 22.51 6.72 18.61
C ASP A 324 22.63 7.03 20.11
N ALA A 325 21.59 7.63 20.69
CA ALA A 325 21.57 7.88 22.14
C ALA A 325 21.47 6.57 22.94
N ILE A 326 20.67 5.59 22.44
CA ILE A 326 20.58 4.25 23.05
C ILE A 326 21.92 3.50 22.95
N ALA A 327 22.52 3.49 21.78
CA ALA A 327 23.80 2.83 21.54
C ALA A 327 24.90 3.41 22.45
N ALA A 328 24.96 4.74 22.60
CA ALA A 328 25.90 5.43 23.49
C ALA A 328 25.65 5.08 24.96
N GLU A 329 24.40 5.03 25.42
CA GLU A 329 24.05 4.64 26.79
C GLU A 329 24.45 3.20 27.10
N TRP A 330 24.25 2.29 26.13
CA TRP A 330 24.60 0.88 26.29
C TRP A 330 26.08 0.57 26.03
N GLY A 331 26.87 1.54 25.54
CA GLY A 331 28.27 1.36 25.21
C GLY A 331 28.53 0.38 24.06
N VAL A 332 27.64 0.37 23.07
CA VAL A 332 27.68 -0.52 21.90
C VAL A 332 27.57 0.30 20.61
N ASP A 333 27.80 -0.35 19.47
CA ASP A 333 27.52 0.27 18.16
C ASP A 333 26.03 0.20 17.80
N ARG A 334 25.65 0.87 16.70
CA ARG A 334 24.27 0.96 16.24
C ARG A 334 23.67 -0.39 15.85
N ILE A 335 24.48 -1.27 15.25
CA ILE A 335 24.04 -2.59 14.79
C ILE A 335 23.73 -3.48 16.00
N GLU A 336 24.63 -3.48 17.00
CA GLU A 336 24.40 -4.23 18.23
C GLU A 336 23.20 -3.66 19.03
N ALA A 337 23.01 -2.34 19.05
CA ALA A 337 21.85 -1.73 19.67
C ALA A 337 20.55 -2.17 18.95
N ALA A 338 20.53 -2.17 17.62
CA ALA A 338 19.40 -2.65 16.83
C ALA A 338 19.09 -4.13 17.10
N ASN A 339 20.11 -4.98 17.16
CA ASN A 339 19.94 -6.40 17.49
C ASN A 339 19.29 -6.61 18.86
N ARG A 340 19.67 -5.80 19.87
CA ARG A 340 19.08 -5.88 21.22
C ARG A 340 17.64 -5.36 21.25
N LEU A 341 17.32 -4.38 20.42
CA LEU A 341 15.97 -3.78 20.33
C LEU A 341 14.98 -4.64 19.56
N ALA A 342 15.45 -5.53 18.68
CA ALA A 342 14.59 -6.38 17.86
C ALA A 342 13.93 -7.51 18.71
N PRO A 343 12.69 -7.92 18.41
CA PRO A 343 11.81 -7.32 17.42
C PRO A 343 11.29 -5.95 17.87
N GLY A 344 11.21 -5.03 16.92
CA GLY A 344 10.82 -3.64 17.16
C GLY A 344 10.57 -2.89 15.86
N GLY A 345 10.09 -1.65 15.98
CA GLY A 345 9.87 -0.72 14.87
C GLY A 345 10.71 0.54 15.01
N ALA A 346 11.03 1.17 13.89
CA ALA A 346 11.75 2.44 13.87
C ALA A 346 11.33 3.32 12.70
N ILE A 347 11.55 4.64 12.89
CA ILE A 347 11.49 5.64 11.83
C ILE A 347 12.92 5.90 11.35
N TYR A 348 13.13 5.79 10.04
CA TYR A 348 14.40 5.99 9.35
C TYR A 348 14.35 7.29 8.55
N PHE A 349 15.13 8.28 8.95
CA PHE A 349 15.26 9.54 8.24
C PHE A 349 16.30 9.39 7.11
N GLY A 350 16.27 10.28 6.12
CA GLY A 350 17.22 10.24 5.00
C GLY A 350 16.61 10.56 3.65
N ARG A 351 15.47 11.29 3.65
CA ARG A 351 14.85 11.81 2.44
C ARG A 351 14.90 13.33 2.43
N ASP A 352 14.93 13.85 1.23
CA ASP A 352 14.91 15.28 0.98
C ASP A 352 13.48 15.74 0.66
N GLU A 353 12.99 16.77 1.36
CA GLU A 353 11.63 17.30 1.22
C GLU A 353 11.33 17.74 -0.23
N GLU A 354 12.30 18.33 -0.93
CA GLU A 354 12.09 18.77 -2.31
C GLU A 354 11.90 17.58 -3.26
N ASN A 355 12.59 16.47 -3.02
CA ASN A 355 12.36 15.23 -3.77
C ASN A 355 10.99 14.61 -3.45
N VAL A 356 10.55 14.64 -2.19
CA VAL A 356 9.19 14.21 -1.81
C VAL A 356 8.15 15.05 -2.55
N LYS A 357 8.24 16.37 -2.51
CA LYS A 357 7.33 17.28 -3.24
C LYS A 357 7.34 17.03 -4.74
N ARG A 358 8.53 16.78 -5.31
CA ARG A 358 8.69 16.49 -6.74
C ARG A 358 7.99 15.19 -7.15
N LEU A 359 8.10 14.15 -6.34
CA LEU A 359 7.42 12.87 -6.58
C LEU A 359 5.91 13.04 -6.48
N MET A 360 5.43 13.67 -5.41
CA MET A 360 3.99 13.90 -5.20
C MET A 360 3.35 14.80 -6.25
N ALA A 361 4.09 15.74 -6.84
CA ALA A 361 3.61 16.59 -7.92
C ALA A 361 3.61 15.91 -9.29
N HIS A 362 4.19 14.72 -9.42
CA HIS A 362 4.29 14.03 -10.70
C HIS A 362 2.97 13.36 -11.07
N PRO A 363 2.37 13.64 -12.25
CA PRO A 363 1.00 13.20 -12.59
C PRO A 363 0.82 11.69 -12.72
N GLY A 364 1.90 10.92 -12.76
CA GLY A 364 1.88 9.47 -12.84
C GLY A 364 2.16 8.77 -11.51
N ILE A 365 2.35 9.52 -10.42
CA ILE A 365 2.62 8.97 -9.10
C ILE A 365 1.38 9.15 -8.22
N LEU A 366 0.94 8.06 -7.62
CA LEU A 366 -0.21 8.00 -6.73
C LEU A 366 0.19 8.41 -5.32
N ILE A 367 -0.79 8.77 -4.48
CA ILE A 367 -0.53 9.15 -3.10
C ILE A 367 -1.05 8.07 -2.16
N GLY A 368 -0.17 7.58 -1.31
CA GLY A 368 -0.48 6.67 -0.21
C GLY A 368 -0.06 7.25 1.13
N SER A 369 -0.53 6.67 2.23
CA SER A 369 -0.06 7.02 3.58
C SER A 369 1.04 6.09 4.09
N ASP A 370 1.02 4.86 3.65
CA ASP A 370 1.92 3.75 4.00
C ASP A 370 1.91 3.36 5.50
#